data_9ef97b53b2a8549f2172030d3ed3657f
#
_entry.id   9ef97b53b2a8549f2172030d3ed3657f
#
_cell.length_a   1.000
_cell.length_b   1.000
_cell.length_c   1.000
_cell.angle_alpha   90.00
_cell.angle_beta   90.00
_cell.angle_gamma   90.00
#
_symmetry.space_group_name_H-M   'P 1'
#
loop_
_entity.id
_entity.type
_entity.pdbx_description
1 polymer ?
#
loop_
_entity_poly.entity_id
_entity_poly.type
_entity_poly.pdbx_seq_one_letter_code
_entity_poly.pdbx_strand_id
1 'polypeptide(L)'
;MSLLHRLGALATALLALASCTAEDPIVQQLSIAPLASDTLYTGRSYQLEVRTTPEVDAPRLSWSVSDASLASIQYGGLLKPLASGEVTVYVTSLNSGGQRVRSSRRFLLLSSGVYLRDKSLTLNPLERYTLGTQYLPADYRPSEPVHWSSSAPDIVRVDQSGQVEALQEGEAVVRVRLGDPLSSTFSEDSVSITVSHHEAPSFTYREGILELTQRVPGLLPQVAKDIPFFTKIIVHGPINGSDLLFFVEQRDKIATLDLSDAQLSPGGRGITRRRRWNETKDPEPIRVTEGRLPDEFAAGLQIKRLTLPLGIQNELNFNPGYSYELLRCPEGYSSLSLGTLSVQSLELPRSLRQFYCGQSLLPIDEKEGSEERELPSITKELSLPEGLEELRLLAKLSAPLSLPRGLRAVTLQGSYSDVSFAPTTQLRSLDHRFSLLSPAHKPSYGRASFGTLSLPEGLERLAPYALAAAVWHSYTASGTLQPEQGCALQALRLPSTLRHIDRAALFALQLKGRLTLPEGLLSLGDQALYAAAITEITLPSTLQSIGQQALAQCKALELVRCLAKTPPSLGAAAFFRPTQSERIARLLVPQGTKQAYTQAGYGSYFFQIDELP
;
A
#
# COMPACT_ATOMS: atom_id res chain seq x y z
N MET A 1 17.97 -31.54 -81.15
CA MET A 1 17.54 -31.27 -79.76
C MET A 1 18.76 -31.14 -78.88
N SER A 2 19.56 -30.10 -78.93
CA SER A 2 20.69 -29.94 -78.00
C SER A 2 21.28 -28.52 -77.91
N LEU A 3 20.62 -27.49 -78.33
CA LEU A 3 21.17 -26.13 -78.18
C LEU A 3 20.29 -25.20 -77.31
N LEU A 4 19.04 -25.55 -77.05
CA LEU A 4 18.14 -24.76 -76.23
C LEU A 4 18.21 -25.07 -74.71
N HIS A 5 18.87 -26.19 -74.33
CA HIS A 5 18.99 -26.56 -72.88
C HIS A 5 20.24 -25.96 -72.20
N ARG A 6 21.20 -25.40 -72.97
CA ARG A 6 22.42 -24.79 -72.40
C ARG A 6 22.35 -23.28 -72.16
N LEU A 7 21.37 -22.62 -72.76
CA LEU A 7 21.14 -21.17 -72.52
C LEU A 7 20.22 -20.87 -71.33
N GLY A 8 19.41 -21.87 -70.90
CA GLY A 8 18.57 -21.74 -69.68
C GLY A 8 19.36 -21.85 -68.36
N ALA A 9 20.46 -22.62 -68.37
CA ALA A 9 21.28 -22.81 -67.18
C ALA A 9 22.25 -21.65 -66.87
N LEU A 10 22.60 -20.81 -67.91
CA LEU A 10 23.44 -19.64 -67.70
C LEU A 10 22.64 -18.42 -67.26
N ALA A 11 21.34 -18.31 -67.59
CA ALA A 11 20.48 -17.21 -67.16
C ALA A 11 20.04 -17.35 -65.69
N THR A 12 19.87 -18.60 -65.21
CA THR A 12 19.57 -18.86 -63.81
C THR A 12 20.80 -18.75 -62.89
N ALA A 13 22.01 -18.99 -63.41
CA ALA A 13 23.25 -18.76 -62.66
C ALA A 13 23.64 -17.28 -62.55
N LEU A 14 23.25 -16.41 -63.50
CA LEU A 14 23.48 -14.96 -63.40
C LEU A 14 22.42 -14.22 -62.56
N LEU A 15 21.21 -14.77 -62.38
CA LEU A 15 20.22 -14.22 -61.46
C LEU A 15 20.49 -14.60 -60.00
N ALA A 16 21.27 -15.67 -59.74
CA ALA A 16 21.65 -16.06 -58.39
C ALA A 16 22.87 -15.31 -57.82
N LEU A 17 23.58 -14.52 -58.68
CA LEU A 17 24.72 -13.69 -58.26
C LEU A 17 24.36 -12.22 -58.06
N ALA A 18 23.13 -11.81 -58.33
CA ALA A 18 22.65 -10.43 -58.15
C ALA A 18 21.82 -10.18 -56.87
N SER A 19 21.75 -11.14 -55.97
CA SER A 19 20.99 -11.00 -54.72
C SER A 19 21.84 -11.05 -53.45
N CYS A 20 23.09 -10.69 -53.51
CA CYS A 20 23.96 -10.65 -52.34
C CYS A 20 24.69 -9.34 -52.17
N THR A 21 23.92 -8.24 -52.15
CA THR A 21 24.31 -6.98 -51.48
C THR A 21 23.05 -6.36 -50.86
N ALA A 22 22.37 -7.09 -50.03
CA ALA A 22 21.59 -6.41 -48.98
C ALA A 22 22.63 -5.78 -48.07
N GLU A 23 22.87 -4.48 -48.19
CA GLU A 23 23.63 -3.75 -47.19
C GLU A 23 23.00 -4.04 -45.84
N ASP A 24 23.81 -4.56 -44.89
CA ASP A 24 23.34 -4.80 -43.53
C ASP A 24 22.66 -3.50 -43.02
N PRO A 25 21.43 -3.57 -42.53
CA PRO A 25 20.70 -2.39 -42.11
C PRO A 25 21.50 -1.61 -41.07
N ILE A 26 21.62 -0.30 -41.27
CA ILE A 26 22.41 0.59 -40.43
C ILE A 26 21.69 0.75 -39.08
N VAL A 27 22.32 0.30 -37.99
CA VAL A 27 21.83 0.51 -36.63
C VAL A 27 21.99 1.98 -36.24
N GLN A 28 20.90 2.68 -36.03
CA GLN A 28 20.87 4.09 -35.62
C GLN A 28 20.81 4.24 -34.09
N GLN A 29 20.09 3.34 -33.39
CA GLN A 29 20.02 3.29 -31.95
C GLN A 29 20.21 1.87 -31.44
N LEU A 30 20.81 1.78 -30.26
CA LEU A 30 21.13 0.52 -29.59
C LEU A 30 20.74 0.65 -28.12
N SER A 31 20.09 -0.34 -27.57
CA SER A 31 19.79 -0.40 -26.14
C SER A 31 19.88 -1.82 -25.60
N ILE A 32 20.36 -1.96 -24.36
CA ILE A 32 20.34 -3.24 -23.63
C ILE A 32 18.96 -3.39 -23.02
N ALA A 33 18.26 -4.46 -23.37
CA ALA A 33 16.93 -4.75 -22.84
C ALA A 33 16.96 -4.91 -21.31
N PRO A 34 15.90 -4.48 -20.60
CA PRO A 34 15.82 -4.66 -19.16
C PRO A 34 15.72 -6.14 -18.79
N LEU A 35 16.50 -6.55 -17.81
CA LEU A 35 16.28 -7.80 -17.08
C LEU A 35 15.18 -7.61 -16.03
N ALA A 36 14.71 -8.71 -15.45
CA ALA A 36 13.74 -8.66 -14.35
C ALA A 36 14.27 -7.90 -13.11
N SER A 37 15.60 -7.83 -12.96
CA SER A 37 16.29 -7.03 -11.92
C SER A 37 17.64 -6.57 -12.44
N ASP A 38 18.09 -5.37 -12.01
CA ASP A 38 19.46 -4.90 -12.22
C ASP A 38 20.43 -5.37 -11.12
N THR A 39 19.92 -6.12 -10.13
CA THR A 39 20.73 -6.83 -9.15
C THR A 39 20.98 -8.26 -9.63
N LEU A 40 22.25 -8.62 -9.84
CA LEU A 40 22.70 -9.90 -10.36
C LEU A 40 23.58 -10.60 -9.32
N TYR A 41 23.67 -11.92 -9.39
CA TYR A 41 24.34 -12.72 -8.38
C TYR A 41 25.52 -13.52 -8.97
N THR A 42 26.61 -13.64 -8.23
CA THR A 42 27.75 -14.51 -8.59
C THR A 42 27.30 -15.98 -8.73
N GLY A 43 28.03 -16.76 -9.50
CA GLY A 43 27.69 -18.17 -9.74
C GLY A 43 26.53 -18.38 -10.73
N ARG A 44 25.91 -17.32 -11.24
CA ARG A 44 24.89 -17.36 -12.31
C ARG A 44 25.39 -16.68 -13.56
N SER A 45 24.76 -17.02 -14.68
CA SER A 45 24.98 -16.33 -15.95
C SER A 45 23.67 -15.70 -16.41
N TYR A 46 23.75 -14.51 -16.99
CA TYR A 46 22.61 -13.71 -17.41
C TYR A 46 22.75 -13.37 -18.90
N GLN A 47 21.78 -13.82 -19.69
CA GLN A 47 21.73 -13.49 -21.10
C GLN A 47 21.18 -12.07 -21.27
N LEU A 48 22.01 -11.16 -21.79
CA LEU A 48 21.61 -9.82 -22.14
C LEU A 48 21.13 -9.79 -23.59
N GLU A 49 19.98 -9.19 -23.80
CA GLU A 49 19.41 -8.95 -25.11
C GLU A 49 19.59 -7.50 -25.52
N VAL A 50 19.66 -7.27 -26.82
CA VAL A 50 19.83 -5.96 -27.40
C VAL A 50 18.66 -5.65 -28.30
N ARG A 51 18.17 -4.41 -28.22
CA ARG A 51 17.19 -3.85 -29.16
C ARG A 51 17.88 -2.84 -30.03
N THR A 52 17.66 -2.93 -31.33
CA THR A 52 18.19 -2.00 -32.34
C THR A 52 17.06 -1.24 -33.01
N THR A 53 17.38 -0.03 -33.49
CA THR A 53 16.47 0.74 -34.33
C THR A 53 17.26 1.17 -35.58
N PRO A 54 16.86 0.79 -36.79
CA PRO A 54 15.83 -0.20 -37.10
C PRO A 54 16.16 -1.59 -36.51
N GLU A 55 15.16 -2.46 -36.40
CA GLU A 55 15.35 -3.83 -35.91
C GLU A 55 16.21 -4.63 -36.87
N VAL A 56 17.24 -5.30 -36.36
CA VAL A 56 18.20 -6.10 -37.13
C VAL A 56 18.32 -7.48 -36.50
N ASP A 57 18.05 -8.53 -37.28
CA ASP A 57 17.99 -9.91 -36.79
C ASP A 57 19.31 -10.43 -36.20
N ALA A 58 20.45 -10.00 -36.73
CA ALA A 58 21.76 -10.45 -36.25
C ALA A 58 22.79 -9.27 -36.27
N PRO A 59 22.67 -8.29 -35.40
CA PRO A 59 23.60 -7.17 -35.36
C PRO A 59 25.00 -7.63 -34.92
N ARG A 60 26.03 -7.13 -35.58
CA ARG A 60 27.42 -7.34 -35.14
C ARG A 60 27.70 -6.50 -33.90
N LEU A 61 27.77 -7.15 -32.74
CA LEU A 61 27.92 -6.48 -31.47
C LEU A 61 29.27 -6.80 -30.83
N SER A 62 29.82 -5.80 -30.15
CA SER A 62 30.98 -5.93 -29.28
C SER A 62 30.56 -5.57 -27.86
N TRP A 63 30.81 -6.47 -26.94
CA TRP A 63 30.48 -6.32 -25.53
C TRP A 63 31.72 -6.05 -24.70
N SER A 64 31.57 -5.25 -23.65
CA SER A 64 32.61 -5.03 -22.64
C SER A 64 31.99 -4.64 -21.31
N VAL A 65 32.75 -4.75 -20.25
CA VAL A 65 32.40 -4.37 -18.89
C VAL A 65 33.34 -3.27 -18.40
N SER A 66 32.88 -2.45 -17.47
CA SER A 66 33.70 -1.39 -16.85
C SER A 66 34.85 -1.94 -16.02
N ASP A 67 34.64 -3.14 -15.41
CA ASP A 67 35.63 -3.81 -14.56
C ASP A 67 35.56 -5.32 -14.78
N ALA A 68 36.62 -5.87 -15.35
CA ALA A 68 36.74 -7.28 -15.66
C ALA A 68 37.01 -8.17 -14.41
N SER A 69 37.37 -7.57 -13.29
CA SER A 69 37.50 -8.27 -12.01
C SER A 69 36.14 -8.57 -11.37
N LEU A 70 35.14 -7.73 -11.66
CA LEU A 70 33.77 -7.87 -11.13
C LEU A 70 32.90 -8.74 -12.02
N ALA A 71 33.07 -8.70 -13.33
CA ALA A 71 32.26 -9.51 -14.26
C ALA A 71 33.01 -9.79 -15.56
N SER A 72 32.63 -10.91 -16.18
CA SER A 72 33.02 -11.23 -17.58
C SER A 72 31.79 -11.24 -18.47
N ILE A 73 31.97 -10.83 -19.74
CA ILE A 73 30.90 -10.91 -20.74
C ILE A 73 31.41 -11.55 -22.01
N GLN A 74 30.65 -12.51 -22.53
CA GLN A 74 30.98 -13.20 -23.75
C GLN A 74 30.42 -12.48 -24.99
N TYR A 75 30.92 -12.83 -26.16
CA TYR A 75 30.53 -12.23 -27.43
C TYR A 75 29.01 -12.20 -27.68
N GLY A 76 28.27 -13.20 -27.25
CA GLY A 76 26.80 -13.28 -27.37
C GLY A 76 26.02 -12.51 -26.30
N GLY A 77 26.67 -11.71 -25.44
CA GLY A 77 25.99 -10.96 -24.37
C GLY A 77 25.71 -11.79 -23.10
N LEU A 78 26.37 -12.95 -22.95
CA LEU A 78 26.27 -13.74 -21.71
C LEU A 78 27.17 -13.12 -20.63
N LEU A 79 26.55 -12.42 -19.68
CA LEU A 79 27.20 -11.78 -18.55
C LEU A 79 27.34 -12.76 -17.38
N LYS A 80 28.54 -12.89 -16.84
CA LYS A 80 28.84 -13.72 -15.67
C LYS A 80 29.46 -12.85 -14.58
N PRO A 81 28.74 -12.57 -13.48
CA PRO A 81 29.29 -11.94 -12.28
C PRO A 81 30.38 -12.80 -11.65
N LEU A 82 31.51 -12.20 -11.27
CA LEU A 82 32.65 -12.84 -10.66
C LEU A 82 32.83 -12.42 -9.20
N ALA A 83 32.56 -11.15 -8.89
CA ALA A 83 32.65 -10.58 -7.55
C ALA A 83 31.53 -9.56 -7.32
N SER A 84 31.26 -9.22 -6.05
CA SER A 84 30.30 -8.18 -5.68
C SER A 84 30.84 -6.77 -6.00
N GLY A 85 29.96 -5.88 -6.42
CA GLY A 85 30.29 -4.50 -6.78
C GLY A 85 29.35 -3.94 -7.83
N GLU A 86 29.57 -2.70 -8.24
CA GLU A 86 28.85 -2.11 -9.35
C GLU A 86 29.61 -2.26 -10.67
N VAL A 87 28.97 -2.76 -11.69
CA VAL A 87 29.54 -2.90 -13.02
C VAL A 87 28.65 -2.23 -14.08
N THR A 88 29.30 -1.55 -15.03
CA THR A 88 28.59 -1.04 -16.21
C THR A 88 28.95 -1.94 -17.39
N VAL A 89 27.92 -2.51 -18.01
CA VAL A 89 28.04 -3.27 -19.24
C VAL A 89 27.86 -2.34 -20.43
N TYR A 90 28.73 -2.46 -21.40
CA TYR A 90 28.69 -1.69 -22.65
C TYR A 90 28.46 -2.63 -23.81
N VAL A 91 27.62 -2.20 -24.74
CA VAL A 91 27.45 -2.84 -26.04
C VAL A 91 27.70 -1.83 -27.14
N THR A 92 28.42 -2.21 -28.16
CA THR A 92 28.76 -1.36 -29.31
C THR A 92 28.43 -2.11 -30.59
N SER A 93 27.76 -1.45 -31.52
CA SER A 93 27.54 -1.94 -32.88
C SER A 93 28.32 -1.07 -33.87
N LEU A 94 28.92 -1.71 -34.88
CA LEU A 94 29.46 -1.02 -36.02
C LEU A 94 28.37 -0.92 -37.08
N ASN A 95 27.99 0.30 -37.47
CA ASN A 95 27.12 0.48 -38.61
C ASN A 95 27.94 0.58 -39.90
N SER A 96 27.29 0.47 -41.06
CA SER A 96 27.94 0.50 -42.38
C SER A 96 28.63 1.83 -42.73
N GLY A 97 28.43 2.88 -41.96
CA GLY A 97 29.10 4.18 -42.12
C GLY A 97 30.38 4.35 -41.31
N GLY A 98 30.86 3.30 -40.62
CA GLY A 98 32.03 3.39 -39.75
C GLY A 98 31.77 4.08 -38.42
N GLN A 99 30.56 4.56 -38.19
CA GLN A 99 30.16 5.13 -36.89
C GLN A 99 29.86 3.99 -35.88
N ARG A 100 30.26 4.23 -34.64
CA ARG A 100 29.98 3.30 -33.56
C ARG A 100 28.78 3.76 -32.73
N VAL A 101 27.71 2.97 -32.73
CA VAL A 101 26.57 3.20 -31.85
C VAL A 101 26.81 2.41 -30.59
N ARG A 102 26.74 3.07 -29.44
CA ARG A 102 27.04 2.47 -28.12
C ARG A 102 25.88 2.66 -27.17
N SER A 103 25.61 1.63 -26.36
CA SER A 103 24.71 1.69 -25.20
C SER A 103 25.37 1.11 -23.98
N SER A 104 24.86 1.45 -22.80
CA SER A 104 25.36 0.90 -21.54
C SER A 104 24.22 0.70 -20.54
N ARG A 105 24.44 -0.25 -19.63
CA ARG A 105 23.55 -0.50 -18.50
C ARG A 105 24.36 -0.84 -17.26
N ARG A 106 23.97 -0.28 -16.12
CA ARG A 106 24.60 -0.53 -14.83
C ARG A 106 23.91 -1.68 -14.13
N PHE A 107 24.68 -2.54 -13.48
CA PHE A 107 24.21 -3.65 -12.65
C PHE A 107 24.90 -3.63 -11.29
N LEU A 108 24.16 -3.94 -10.25
CA LEU A 108 24.68 -4.24 -8.92
C LEU A 108 24.94 -5.74 -8.82
N LEU A 109 26.17 -6.13 -8.56
CA LEU A 109 26.56 -7.52 -8.40
C LEU A 109 26.65 -7.85 -6.91
N LEU A 110 25.97 -8.91 -6.49
CA LEU A 110 26.02 -9.43 -5.13
C LEU A 110 26.59 -10.85 -5.13
N SER A 111 27.29 -11.22 -4.06
CA SER A 111 27.73 -12.59 -3.89
C SER A 111 26.53 -13.50 -3.62
N SER A 112 26.46 -14.64 -4.31
CA SER A 112 25.55 -15.72 -3.91
C SER A 112 26.11 -16.40 -2.68
N GLY A 113 25.25 -16.74 -1.72
CA GLY A 113 25.75 -17.43 -0.55
C GLY A 113 24.80 -17.43 0.65
N VAL A 114 25.37 -17.76 1.79
CA VAL A 114 24.71 -17.78 3.09
C VAL A 114 24.94 -16.44 3.82
N TYR A 115 23.89 -15.92 4.43
CA TYR A 115 23.90 -14.68 5.20
C TYR A 115 23.18 -14.89 6.54
N LEU A 116 23.64 -14.20 7.56
CA LEU A 116 22.98 -14.14 8.86
C LEU A 116 22.00 -12.97 8.92
N ARG A 117 20.85 -13.20 9.51
CA ARG A 117 19.87 -12.15 9.76
C ARG A 117 20.32 -11.21 10.86
N ASP A 118 20.97 -11.76 11.89
CA ASP A 118 21.48 -11.03 13.04
C ASP A 118 22.95 -10.68 12.81
N LYS A 119 23.34 -9.42 13.10
CA LYS A 119 24.72 -8.96 13.00
C LYS A 119 25.39 -8.77 14.37
N SER A 120 24.56 -8.56 15.39
CA SER A 120 24.96 -8.51 16.79
C SER A 120 23.87 -9.09 17.68
N LEU A 121 24.28 -9.73 18.77
CA LEU A 121 23.38 -10.29 19.80
C LEU A 121 23.98 -10.05 21.17
N THR A 122 23.13 -9.86 22.17
CA THR A 122 23.52 -9.91 23.58
C THR A 122 22.75 -11.05 24.23
N LEU A 123 23.47 -11.95 24.89
CA LEU A 123 22.92 -13.13 25.55
C LEU A 123 23.31 -13.14 27.03
N ASN A 124 22.46 -13.72 27.87
CA ASN A 124 22.83 -14.05 29.23
C ASN A 124 23.64 -15.36 29.27
N PRO A 125 24.50 -15.58 30.28
CA PRO A 125 25.09 -16.89 30.51
C PRO A 125 24.02 -17.99 30.56
N LEU A 126 24.29 -19.14 29.95
CA LEU A 126 23.41 -20.30 29.79
C LEU A 126 22.20 -20.09 28.86
N GLU A 127 22.07 -18.92 28.24
CA GLU A 127 21.05 -18.70 27.22
C GLU A 127 21.40 -19.42 25.92
N ARG A 128 20.35 -19.99 25.28
CA ARG A 128 20.45 -20.65 23.97
C ARG A 128 19.69 -19.86 22.93
N TYR A 129 20.32 -19.66 21.79
CA TYR A 129 19.74 -18.94 20.67
C TYR A 129 20.03 -19.66 19.35
N THR A 130 19.08 -19.69 18.40
CA THR A 130 19.31 -20.27 17.09
C THR A 130 19.47 -19.18 16.05
N LEU A 131 20.65 -19.07 15.45
CA LEU A 131 20.97 -18.08 14.42
C LEU A 131 20.19 -18.36 13.14
N GLY A 132 19.54 -17.33 12.60
CA GLY A 132 18.81 -17.41 11.35
C GLY A 132 19.70 -17.24 10.13
N THR A 133 19.76 -18.24 9.27
CA THR A 133 20.39 -18.11 7.96
C THR A 133 19.39 -17.74 6.89
N GLN A 134 19.84 -17.01 5.88
CA GLN A 134 19.16 -16.79 4.63
C GLN A 134 20.13 -17.01 3.46
N TYR A 135 19.60 -17.42 2.33
CA TYR A 135 20.39 -17.58 1.11
C TYR A 135 20.04 -16.46 0.12
N LEU A 136 21.06 -15.93 -0.53
CA LEU A 136 20.90 -15.00 -1.63
C LEU A 136 21.51 -15.56 -2.92
N PRO A 137 20.78 -15.49 -4.05
CA PRO A 137 19.36 -15.10 -4.15
C PRO A 137 18.43 -16.10 -3.43
N ALA A 138 17.18 -15.73 -3.16
CA ALA A 138 16.26 -16.51 -2.33
C ALA A 138 15.99 -17.96 -2.84
N ASP A 139 16.18 -18.20 -4.12
CA ASP A 139 16.09 -19.53 -4.77
C ASP A 139 17.44 -20.27 -4.82
N TYR A 140 18.50 -19.69 -4.25
CA TYR A 140 19.80 -20.36 -4.14
C TYR A 140 19.68 -21.60 -3.25
N ARG A 141 20.19 -22.73 -3.74
CA ARG A 141 20.19 -24.01 -3.02
C ARG A 141 21.62 -24.54 -3.06
N PRO A 142 22.36 -24.43 -1.93
CA PRO A 142 23.71 -24.96 -1.86
C PRO A 142 23.70 -26.48 -1.95
N SER A 143 24.71 -27.05 -2.59
CA SER A 143 24.94 -28.49 -2.64
C SER A 143 25.61 -29.02 -1.38
N GLU A 144 26.22 -28.13 -0.61
CA GLU A 144 27.00 -28.48 0.59
C GLU A 144 26.34 -27.88 1.84
N PRO A 145 26.47 -28.53 3.00
CA PRO A 145 26.00 -27.98 4.27
C PRO A 145 26.83 -26.75 4.67
N VAL A 146 26.23 -25.87 5.46
CA VAL A 146 26.97 -24.76 6.08
C VAL A 146 27.78 -25.24 7.25
N HIS A 147 28.93 -24.59 7.49
CA HIS A 147 29.80 -24.85 8.62
C HIS A 147 29.77 -23.67 9.58
N TRP A 148 29.53 -23.98 10.86
CA TRP A 148 29.51 -23.00 11.93
C TRP A 148 30.78 -23.05 12.76
N SER A 149 31.23 -21.91 13.21
CA SER A 149 32.37 -21.79 14.13
C SER A 149 32.25 -20.58 15.04
N SER A 150 32.75 -20.66 16.23
CA SER A 150 32.88 -19.57 17.19
C SER A 150 34.35 -19.16 17.34
N SER A 151 34.61 -17.85 17.43
CA SER A 151 35.96 -17.32 17.72
C SER A 151 36.42 -17.58 19.17
N ALA A 152 35.45 -17.78 20.08
CA ALA A 152 35.66 -18.05 21.49
C ALA A 152 34.68 -19.10 21.99
N PRO A 153 34.92 -20.42 21.75
CA PRO A 153 33.97 -21.49 22.07
C PRO A 153 33.70 -21.65 23.59
N ASP A 154 34.60 -21.13 24.42
CA ASP A 154 34.42 -21.10 25.89
C ASP A 154 33.44 -19.99 26.33
N ILE A 155 33.27 -18.97 25.53
CA ILE A 155 32.29 -17.88 25.76
C ILE A 155 30.98 -18.21 25.09
N VAL A 156 30.99 -18.54 23.79
CA VAL A 156 29.82 -18.91 23.01
C VAL A 156 30.14 -20.16 22.21
N ARG A 157 29.42 -21.25 22.47
CA ARG A 157 29.46 -22.46 21.67
C ARG A 157 28.39 -22.41 20.60
N VAL A 158 28.69 -22.90 19.40
CA VAL A 158 27.74 -23.05 18.30
C VAL A 158 27.78 -24.48 17.78
N ASP A 159 26.63 -25.06 17.51
CA ASP A 159 26.50 -26.36 16.85
C ASP A 159 26.30 -26.23 15.33
N GLN A 160 26.28 -27.36 14.61
CA GLN A 160 26.13 -27.37 13.16
C GLN A 160 24.71 -27.07 12.66
N SER A 161 23.74 -26.90 13.57
CA SER A 161 22.40 -26.39 13.28
C SER A 161 22.30 -24.86 13.39
N GLY A 162 23.36 -24.19 13.85
CA GLY A 162 23.38 -22.77 14.13
C GLY A 162 22.80 -22.41 15.51
N GLN A 163 22.60 -23.41 16.38
CA GLN A 163 22.20 -23.14 17.77
C GLN A 163 23.43 -22.70 18.55
N VAL A 164 23.40 -21.50 19.10
CA VAL A 164 24.42 -20.96 20.01
C VAL A 164 24.00 -21.16 21.46
N GLU A 165 25.00 -21.40 22.30
CA GLU A 165 24.88 -21.49 23.77
C GLU A 165 25.89 -20.54 24.37
N ALA A 166 25.43 -19.55 25.12
CA ALA A 166 26.27 -18.62 25.86
C ALA A 166 26.77 -19.31 27.13
N LEU A 167 28.11 -19.40 27.35
CA LEU A 167 28.70 -20.13 28.46
C LEU A 167 29.24 -19.23 29.54
N GLN A 168 30.06 -18.22 29.15
CA GLN A 168 30.73 -17.30 30.05
C GLN A 168 30.59 -15.86 29.54
N GLU A 169 30.75 -14.90 30.43
CA GLU A 169 30.81 -13.49 30.05
C GLU A 169 31.98 -13.19 29.13
N GLY A 170 31.72 -12.34 28.13
CA GLY A 170 32.71 -11.93 27.16
C GLY A 170 32.11 -11.73 25.78
N GLU A 171 32.98 -11.61 24.80
CA GLU A 171 32.58 -11.41 23.41
C GLU A 171 33.06 -12.55 22.52
N ALA A 172 32.24 -12.98 21.60
CA ALA A 172 32.57 -13.98 20.60
C ALA A 172 31.99 -13.59 19.24
N VAL A 173 32.68 -13.95 18.18
CA VAL A 173 32.17 -13.83 16.82
C VAL A 173 31.82 -15.23 16.31
N VAL A 174 30.54 -15.47 16.03
CA VAL A 174 30.10 -16.71 15.41
C VAL A 174 30.03 -16.50 13.90
N ARG A 175 30.63 -17.45 13.16
CA ARG A 175 30.70 -17.41 11.70
C ARG A 175 29.97 -18.60 11.10
N VAL A 176 29.28 -18.32 9.99
CA VAL A 176 28.72 -19.34 9.10
C VAL A 176 29.48 -19.30 7.78
N ARG A 177 29.88 -20.46 7.28
CA ARG A 177 30.61 -20.62 6.02
C ARG A 177 29.88 -21.61 5.12
N LEU A 178 29.91 -21.34 3.83
CA LEU A 178 29.45 -22.22 2.78
C LEU A 178 30.55 -22.39 1.74
N GLY A 179 30.89 -23.63 1.43
CA GLY A 179 31.94 -23.99 0.46
C GLY A 179 33.37 -23.86 1.00
N ASP A 180 34.33 -24.30 0.15
CA ASP A 180 35.75 -24.18 0.43
C ASP A 180 36.24 -22.74 0.20
N PRO A 181 37.10 -22.16 1.06
CA PRO A 181 37.64 -20.81 0.88
C PRO A 181 38.32 -20.54 -0.47
N LEU A 182 38.78 -21.58 -1.16
CA LEU A 182 39.38 -21.49 -2.49
C LEU A 182 38.35 -21.64 -3.64
N SER A 183 37.09 -21.91 -3.31
CA SER A 183 36.01 -22.08 -4.29
C SER A 183 35.42 -20.73 -4.69
N SER A 184 35.02 -20.61 -5.97
CA SER A 184 34.24 -19.45 -6.47
C SER A 184 32.85 -19.34 -5.86
N THR A 185 32.40 -20.35 -5.12
CA THR A 185 31.11 -20.41 -4.42
C THR A 185 31.25 -20.16 -2.90
N PHE A 186 32.44 -19.83 -2.44
CA PHE A 186 32.70 -19.52 -1.03
C PHE A 186 31.88 -18.31 -0.58
N SER A 187 31.23 -18.47 0.56
CA SER A 187 30.50 -17.40 1.23
C SER A 187 30.64 -17.54 2.73
N GLU A 188 30.92 -16.43 3.41
CA GLU A 188 31.03 -16.36 4.85
C GLU A 188 30.26 -15.15 5.37
N ASP A 189 29.58 -15.31 6.50
CA ASP A 189 28.99 -14.23 7.25
C ASP A 189 29.18 -14.43 8.75
N SER A 190 29.01 -13.38 9.53
CA SER A 190 29.29 -13.43 10.96
C SER A 190 28.36 -12.55 11.78
N VAL A 191 28.21 -12.94 13.06
CA VAL A 191 27.47 -12.21 14.09
C VAL A 191 28.37 -12.03 15.30
N SER A 192 28.40 -10.81 15.86
CA SER A 192 29.06 -10.54 17.14
C SER A 192 28.11 -10.85 18.28
N ILE A 193 28.56 -11.68 19.23
CA ILE A 193 27.75 -12.06 20.40
C ILE A 193 28.47 -11.60 21.66
N THR A 194 27.80 -10.75 22.43
CA THR A 194 28.25 -10.33 23.77
C THR A 194 27.48 -11.14 24.79
N VAL A 195 28.20 -11.84 25.66
CA VAL A 195 27.62 -12.52 26.83
C VAL A 195 27.91 -11.69 28.05
N SER A 196 26.92 -11.22 28.73
CA SER A 196 27.04 -10.41 29.93
C SER A 196 26.00 -10.74 30.96
N HIS A 197 26.40 -10.77 32.24
CA HIS A 197 25.46 -10.83 33.35
C HIS A 197 24.71 -9.49 33.40
N HIS A 198 23.42 -9.56 33.25
CA HIS A 198 22.56 -8.40 33.48
C HIS A 198 21.96 -8.50 34.88
N GLU A 199 21.80 -7.34 35.53
CA GLU A 199 20.99 -7.27 36.75
C GLU A 199 19.69 -8.04 36.55
N ALA A 200 19.35 -8.88 37.53
CA ALA A 200 18.08 -9.62 37.51
C ALA A 200 16.94 -8.65 37.24
N PRO A 201 15.97 -9.00 36.35
CA PRO A 201 14.84 -8.13 36.08
C PRO A 201 14.12 -7.85 37.39
N SER A 202 13.76 -6.60 37.62
CA SER A 202 12.91 -6.25 38.74
C SER A 202 11.45 -6.47 38.35
N PHE A 203 10.70 -7.12 39.19
CA PHE A 203 9.27 -7.29 38.94
C PHE A 203 8.44 -7.10 40.25
N THR A 204 7.22 -6.68 40.06
CA THR A 204 6.20 -6.67 41.10
C THR A 204 5.06 -7.57 40.67
N TYR A 205 4.51 -8.29 41.65
CA TYR A 205 3.32 -9.10 41.43
C TYR A 205 2.30 -8.84 42.53
N ARG A 206 1.12 -8.34 42.13
CA ARG A 206 0.02 -8.05 43.06
C ARG A 206 -1.33 -8.32 42.39
N GLU A 207 -2.21 -9.07 43.01
CA GLU A 207 -3.61 -9.28 42.57
C GLU A 207 -3.77 -9.67 41.10
N GLY A 208 -2.88 -10.53 40.59
CA GLY A 208 -2.91 -10.95 39.18
C GLY A 208 -2.32 -9.95 38.19
N ILE A 209 -1.66 -8.88 38.65
CA ILE A 209 -0.90 -7.94 37.84
C ILE A 209 0.59 -8.24 37.97
N LEU A 210 1.22 -8.62 36.88
CA LEU A 210 2.68 -8.74 36.76
C LEU A 210 3.22 -7.49 36.06
N GLU A 211 4.04 -6.74 36.76
CA GLU A 211 4.78 -5.61 36.20
C GLU A 211 6.27 -5.94 36.22
N LEU A 212 6.89 -5.92 35.03
CA LEU A 212 8.28 -6.31 34.82
C LEU A 212 9.06 -5.15 34.24
N THR A 213 10.21 -4.85 34.85
CA THR A 213 11.24 -3.96 34.28
C THR A 213 12.45 -4.80 33.94
N GLN A 214 12.80 -4.85 32.64
CA GLN A 214 13.96 -5.59 32.17
C GLN A 214 14.87 -4.70 31.35
N ARG A 215 16.19 -4.91 31.47
CA ARG A 215 17.21 -4.23 30.66
C ARG A 215 17.71 -5.11 29.52
N VAL A 216 17.38 -6.39 29.60
CA VAL A 216 17.70 -7.41 28.59
C VAL A 216 16.41 -8.07 28.14
N PRO A 217 16.19 -8.19 26.84
CA PRO A 217 14.97 -8.81 26.31
C PRO A 217 14.98 -10.33 26.50
N GLY A 218 13.80 -10.95 26.63
CA GLY A 218 13.64 -12.39 26.67
C GLY A 218 13.56 -13.01 28.07
N LEU A 219 13.51 -12.19 29.12
CA LEU A 219 13.52 -12.67 30.52
C LEU A 219 12.11 -12.96 31.07
N LEU A 220 11.05 -12.45 30.44
CA LEU A 220 9.69 -12.63 30.91
C LEU A 220 9.28 -14.11 31.14
N PRO A 221 9.59 -15.06 30.24
CA PRO A 221 9.26 -16.47 30.47
C PRO A 221 9.86 -17.05 31.76
N GLN A 222 11.07 -16.59 32.12
CA GLN A 222 11.78 -17.04 33.34
C GLN A 222 11.13 -16.45 34.59
N VAL A 223 10.82 -15.15 34.57
CA VAL A 223 10.16 -14.46 35.71
C VAL A 223 8.76 -14.99 35.93
N ALA A 224 7.99 -15.19 34.86
CA ALA A 224 6.60 -15.65 34.98
C ALA A 224 6.45 -17.12 35.31
N LYS A 225 7.51 -17.93 35.26
CA LYS A 225 7.50 -19.37 35.48
C LYS A 225 6.91 -19.74 36.85
N ASP A 226 7.26 -18.99 37.88
CA ASP A 226 6.88 -19.27 39.27
C ASP A 226 5.63 -18.47 39.73
N ILE A 227 5.01 -17.70 38.81
CA ILE A 227 3.81 -16.90 39.09
C ILE A 227 2.58 -17.73 38.77
N PRO A 228 1.74 -18.01 39.77
CA PRO A 228 0.66 -19.01 39.62
C PRO A 228 -0.46 -18.53 38.69
N PHE A 229 -0.69 -17.22 38.63
CA PHE A 229 -1.83 -16.65 37.91
C PHE A 229 -1.59 -15.17 37.62
N PHE A 230 -1.92 -14.72 36.44
CA PHE A 230 -1.92 -13.31 36.04
C PHE A 230 -3.00 -13.05 35.01
N THR A 231 -3.61 -11.86 35.06
CA THR A 231 -4.58 -11.38 34.07
C THR A 231 -4.11 -10.11 33.39
N LYS A 232 -3.16 -9.41 33.97
CA LYS A 232 -2.53 -8.20 33.39
C LYS A 232 -1.02 -8.33 33.48
N ILE A 233 -0.36 -8.01 32.37
CA ILE A 233 1.09 -7.91 32.27
C ILE A 233 1.46 -6.50 31.79
N ILE A 234 2.42 -5.88 32.47
CA ILE A 234 3.04 -4.60 32.10
C ILE A 234 4.52 -4.86 31.93
N VAL A 235 5.10 -4.44 30.82
CA VAL A 235 6.54 -4.60 30.57
C VAL A 235 7.19 -3.27 30.24
N HIS A 236 8.28 -2.98 30.95
CA HIS A 236 9.15 -1.84 30.72
C HIS A 236 10.50 -2.32 30.20
N GLY A 237 11.05 -1.64 29.19
CA GLY A 237 12.34 -1.93 28.58
C GLY A 237 12.28 -2.84 27.36
N PRO A 238 13.43 -3.40 26.93
CA PRO A 238 13.51 -4.14 25.68
C PRO A 238 12.79 -5.49 25.74
N ILE A 239 12.05 -5.83 24.67
CA ILE A 239 11.38 -7.14 24.48
C ILE A 239 11.81 -7.76 23.14
N ASN A 240 11.92 -9.09 23.10
CA ASN A 240 12.29 -9.81 21.88
C ASN A 240 11.28 -10.96 21.58
N GLY A 241 11.61 -11.80 20.61
CA GLY A 241 10.77 -12.91 20.18
C GLY A 241 10.45 -13.92 21.29
N SER A 242 11.27 -14.07 22.33
CA SER A 242 10.98 -14.95 23.46
C SER A 242 9.85 -14.40 24.34
N ASP A 243 9.86 -13.09 24.59
CA ASP A 243 8.80 -12.42 25.33
C ASP A 243 7.50 -12.43 24.54
N LEU A 244 7.58 -12.11 23.23
CA LEU A 244 6.41 -12.11 22.36
C LEU A 244 5.77 -13.50 22.23
N LEU A 245 6.58 -14.55 22.11
CA LEU A 245 6.09 -15.93 22.07
C LEU A 245 5.38 -16.30 23.37
N PHE A 246 5.93 -15.90 24.53
CA PHE A 246 5.30 -16.11 25.83
C PHE A 246 3.91 -15.48 25.88
N PHE A 247 3.71 -14.25 25.40
CA PHE A 247 2.38 -13.62 25.38
C PHE A 247 1.39 -14.42 24.52
N VAL A 248 1.82 -14.90 23.35
CA VAL A 248 0.97 -15.72 22.48
C VAL A 248 0.62 -17.07 23.13
N GLU A 249 1.58 -17.72 23.78
CA GLU A 249 1.39 -18.99 24.47
C GLU A 249 0.47 -18.85 25.70
N GLN A 250 0.52 -17.71 26.41
CA GLN A 250 -0.26 -17.45 27.62
C GLN A 250 -1.52 -16.59 27.38
N ARG A 251 -1.90 -16.33 26.12
CA ARG A 251 -3.00 -15.43 25.74
C ARG A 251 -4.32 -15.72 26.47
N ASP A 252 -4.61 -16.98 26.73
CA ASP A 252 -5.88 -17.39 27.42
C ASP A 252 -5.91 -16.93 28.88
N LYS A 253 -4.76 -16.59 29.47
CA LYS A 253 -4.63 -16.09 30.84
C LYS A 253 -4.52 -14.58 30.92
N ILE A 254 -4.10 -13.94 29.81
CA ILE A 254 -3.85 -12.50 29.75
C ILE A 254 -5.09 -11.79 29.23
N ALA A 255 -5.72 -10.97 30.07
CA ALA A 255 -6.79 -10.08 29.63
C ALA A 255 -6.26 -8.73 29.15
N THR A 256 -5.17 -8.24 29.75
CA THR A 256 -4.56 -6.93 29.44
C THR A 256 -3.06 -7.07 29.33
N LEU A 257 -2.51 -6.59 28.21
CA LEU A 257 -1.08 -6.48 27.97
C LEU A 257 -0.71 -5.02 27.69
N ASP A 258 0.15 -4.48 28.53
CA ASP A 258 0.66 -3.10 28.40
C ASP A 258 2.15 -3.11 28.08
N LEU A 259 2.46 -2.67 26.87
CA LEU A 259 3.82 -2.57 26.34
C LEU A 259 4.20 -1.11 26.04
N SER A 260 3.50 -0.13 26.66
CA SER A 260 3.70 1.30 26.36
C SER A 260 5.13 1.78 26.51
N ASP A 261 5.89 1.21 27.45
CA ASP A 261 7.30 1.52 27.72
C ASP A 261 8.25 0.42 27.23
N ALA A 262 7.72 -0.54 26.47
CA ALA A 262 8.53 -1.60 25.90
C ALA A 262 9.07 -1.20 24.52
N GLN A 263 10.28 -1.66 24.19
CA GLN A 263 10.92 -1.45 22.90
C GLN A 263 11.25 -2.77 22.23
N LEU A 264 10.98 -2.89 20.93
CA LEU A 264 11.33 -4.09 20.19
C LEU A 264 12.83 -4.19 20.00
N SER A 265 13.39 -5.33 20.42
CA SER A 265 14.80 -5.70 20.21
C SER A 265 14.88 -6.93 19.30
N PRO A 266 15.84 -6.98 18.37
CA PRO A 266 16.04 -8.15 17.54
C PRO A 266 16.35 -9.40 18.38
N GLY A 267 16.02 -10.57 17.83
CA GLY A 267 16.39 -11.85 18.39
C GLY A 267 15.28 -12.55 19.21
N GLY A 268 15.71 -13.47 20.08
CA GLY A 268 14.82 -14.35 20.82
C GLY A 268 14.25 -15.51 19.98
N ARG A 269 13.30 -16.24 20.56
CA ARG A 269 12.62 -17.35 19.89
C ARG A 269 11.67 -16.83 18.82
N GLY A 270 11.63 -17.50 17.66
CA GLY A 270 10.71 -17.14 16.59
C GLY A 270 9.27 -17.55 16.92
N ILE A 271 8.32 -16.79 16.38
CA ILE A 271 6.89 -17.08 16.47
C ILE A 271 6.47 -17.85 15.22
N THR A 272 5.88 -19.03 15.40
CA THR A 272 5.43 -19.86 14.29
C THR A 272 3.95 -19.65 14.05
N ARG A 273 3.55 -19.32 12.81
CA ARG A 273 2.15 -19.31 12.43
C ARG A 273 1.57 -20.72 12.36
N ARG A 274 0.26 -20.85 12.50
CA ARG A 274 -0.40 -22.14 12.25
C ARG A 274 -0.21 -22.54 10.78
N ARG A 275 0.15 -23.83 10.56
CA ARG A 275 0.24 -24.43 9.24
C ARG A 275 -1.10 -24.34 8.51
N ARG A 276 -1.09 -23.89 7.26
CA ARG A 276 -2.28 -23.95 6.41
C ARG A 276 -2.53 -25.37 5.94
N TRP A 277 -3.78 -25.71 5.70
CA TRP A 277 -4.19 -27.07 5.29
C TRP A 277 -3.52 -27.56 3.98
N ASN A 278 -3.11 -26.64 3.10
CA ASN A 278 -2.46 -26.95 1.82
C ASN A 278 -0.92 -26.92 1.88
N GLU A 279 -0.33 -26.71 3.02
CA GLU A 279 1.13 -26.69 3.19
C GLU A 279 1.66 -28.07 3.56
N THR A 280 2.71 -28.52 2.88
CA THR A 280 3.34 -29.81 3.12
C THR A 280 4.44 -29.78 4.17
N LYS A 281 4.98 -28.57 4.46
CA LYS A 281 6.02 -28.33 5.47
C LYS A 281 5.49 -27.44 6.57
N ASP A 282 6.00 -27.63 7.78
CA ASP A 282 5.72 -26.71 8.87
C ASP A 282 6.34 -25.33 8.55
N PRO A 283 5.61 -24.22 8.84
CA PRO A 283 6.13 -22.89 8.59
C PRO A 283 7.32 -22.59 9.50
N GLU A 284 8.34 -21.97 8.91
CA GLU A 284 9.50 -21.51 9.69
C GLU A 284 9.10 -20.44 10.71
N PRO A 285 9.72 -20.45 11.90
CA PRO A 285 9.47 -19.41 12.90
C PRO A 285 9.93 -18.04 12.40
N ILE A 286 9.05 -17.04 12.50
CA ILE A 286 9.35 -15.65 12.16
C ILE A 286 9.95 -14.96 13.39
N ARG A 287 11.10 -14.30 13.18
CA ARG A 287 11.84 -13.64 14.27
C ARG A 287 11.57 -12.15 14.30
N VAL A 288 11.72 -11.58 15.48
CA VAL A 288 11.72 -10.14 15.66
C VAL A 288 12.97 -9.54 15.04
N THR A 289 12.79 -8.54 14.21
CA THR A 289 13.85 -7.69 13.67
C THR A 289 13.63 -6.26 14.14
N GLU A 290 14.63 -5.41 14.02
CA GLU A 290 14.52 -4.02 14.46
C GLU A 290 13.30 -3.30 13.85
N GLY A 291 12.48 -2.72 14.71
CA GLY A 291 11.27 -1.98 14.29
C GLY A 291 10.16 -2.82 13.64
N ARG A 292 10.28 -4.14 13.61
CA ARG A 292 9.27 -5.01 12.98
C ARG A 292 8.65 -5.99 13.98
N LEU A 293 7.39 -5.76 14.27
CA LEU A 293 6.57 -6.70 15.03
C LEU A 293 6.00 -7.75 14.06
N PRO A 294 6.23 -9.06 14.30
CA PRO A 294 5.69 -10.11 13.43
C PRO A 294 4.16 -10.10 13.38
N ASP A 295 3.58 -10.29 12.18
CA ASP A 295 2.13 -10.41 12.01
C ASP A 295 1.57 -11.60 12.80
N GLU A 296 2.35 -12.66 12.95
CA GLU A 296 2.01 -13.86 13.74
C GLU A 296 1.77 -13.53 15.21
N PHE A 297 2.48 -12.53 15.75
CA PHE A 297 2.21 -12.03 17.10
C PHE A 297 0.87 -11.31 17.15
N ALA A 298 0.66 -10.32 16.29
CA ALA A 298 -0.57 -9.55 16.26
C ALA A 298 -1.81 -10.43 15.99
N ALA A 299 -1.71 -11.35 15.03
CA ALA A 299 -2.78 -12.29 14.69
C ALA A 299 -2.99 -13.40 15.76
N GLY A 300 -1.94 -13.80 16.47
CA GLY A 300 -1.98 -14.84 17.49
C GLY A 300 -2.41 -14.35 18.87
N LEU A 301 -2.26 -13.07 19.15
CA LEU A 301 -2.54 -12.48 20.45
C LEU A 301 -4.02 -12.09 20.57
N GLN A 302 -4.84 -13.02 21.04
CA GLN A 302 -6.28 -12.83 21.22
C GLN A 302 -6.59 -12.44 22.67
N ILE A 303 -6.34 -11.20 23.02
CA ILE A 303 -6.56 -10.63 24.36
C ILE A 303 -7.52 -9.44 24.31
N LYS A 304 -8.10 -9.07 25.46
CA LYS A 304 -9.10 -8.00 25.49
C LYS A 304 -8.52 -6.61 25.25
N ARG A 305 -7.38 -6.31 25.89
CA ARG A 305 -6.77 -4.97 25.86
C ARG A 305 -5.29 -5.07 25.57
N LEU A 306 -4.84 -4.38 24.56
CA LEU A 306 -3.45 -4.33 24.14
C LEU A 306 -2.98 -2.88 24.02
N THR A 307 -1.87 -2.57 24.69
CA THR A 307 -1.08 -1.38 24.38
C THR A 307 0.17 -1.82 23.63
N LEU A 308 0.40 -1.25 22.45
CA LEU A 308 1.52 -1.60 21.57
C LEU A 308 2.87 -1.14 22.16
N PRO A 309 3.98 -1.83 21.86
CA PRO A 309 5.33 -1.36 22.18
C PRO A 309 5.74 -0.19 21.29
N LEU A 310 6.80 0.52 21.68
CA LEU A 310 7.38 1.61 20.90
C LEU A 310 8.17 1.12 19.68
N GLY A 311 8.25 1.97 18.65
CA GLY A 311 9.20 1.80 17.54
C GLY A 311 8.75 0.84 16.43
N ILE A 312 7.48 0.45 16.34
CA ILE A 312 6.96 -0.37 15.24
C ILE A 312 6.94 0.45 13.94
N GLN A 313 7.51 -0.11 12.87
CA GLN A 313 7.63 0.52 11.56
C GLN A 313 6.86 -0.22 10.45
N ASN A 314 6.46 -1.47 10.69
CA ASN A 314 5.68 -2.24 9.72
C ASN A 314 4.17 -2.10 9.94
N GLU A 315 3.40 -2.45 8.92
CA GLU A 315 1.95 -2.64 9.06
C GLU A 315 1.65 -3.84 9.95
N LEU A 316 0.67 -3.71 10.84
CA LEU A 316 0.24 -4.78 11.74
C LEU A 316 -1.07 -5.39 11.29
N ASN A 317 -1.07 -6.72 11.11
CA ASN A 317 -2.26 -7.50 10.76
C ASN A 317 -2.75 -8.31 11.96
N PHE A 318 -3.88 -7.89 12.51
CA PHE A 318 -4.55 -8.60 13.61
C PHE A 318 -5.52 -9.66 13.08
N ASN A 319 -5.95 -10.57 13.94
CA ASN A 319 -6.98 -11.55 13.60
C ASN A 319 -8.35 -10.84 13.44
N PRO A 320 -8.93 -10.78 12.22
CA PRO A 320 -10.22 -10.10 12.01
C PRO A 320 -11.40 -10.81 12.73
N GLY A 321 -11.28 -12.12 12.98
CA GLY A 321 -12.29 -12.91 13.71
C GLY A 321 -12.27 -12.70 15.21
N TYR A 322 -11.35 -11.88 15.75
CA TYR A 322 -11.27 -11.56 17.17
C TYR A 322 -11.43 -10.07 17.41
N SER A 323 -12.38 -9.67 18.26
CA SER A 323 -12.64 -8.28 18.58
C SER A 323 -11.97 -7.88 19.91
N TYR A 324 -11.01 -6.97 19.80
CA TYR A 324 -10.36 -6.36 20.96
C TYR A 324 -11.30 -5.34 21.62
N GLU A 325 -11.32 -5.26 22.95
CA GLU A 325 -12.03 -4.20 23.68
C GLU A 325 -11.31 -2.85 23.49
N LEU A 326 -9.97 -2.87 23.58
CA LEU A 326 -9.13 -1.70 23.46
C LEU A 326 -7.80 -2.05 22.77
N LEU A 327 -7.47 -1.28 21.75
CA LEU A 327 -6.10 -1.20 21.22
C LEU A 327 -5.59 0.23 21.45
N ARG A 328 -4.48 0.36 22.16
CA ARG A 328 -3.83 1.63 22.43
C ARG A 328 -2.46 1.69 21.77
N CYS A 329 -2.17 2.80 21.13
CA CYS A 329 -0.86 3.12 20.58
C CYS A 329 -0.21 4.19 21.46
N PRO A 330 0.97 3.95 22.06
CA PRO A 330 1.60 4.89 22.98
C PRO A 330 2.15 6.12 22.22
N GLU A 331 2.48 7.18 22.96
CA GLU A 331 3.15 8.36 22.40
C GLU A 331 4.50 7.99 21.79
N GLY A 332 4.91 8.74 20.76
CA GLY A 332 6.19 8.51 20.06
C GLY A 332 6.02 8.02 18.62
N TYR A 333 4.84 7.58 18.22
CA TYR A 333 4.55 7.27 16.82
C TYR A 333 4.30 8.55 16.01
N SER A 334 5.01 8.71 14.91
CA SER A 334 4.70 9.72 13.88
C SER A 334 3.89 9.13 12.71
N SER A 335 4.03 7.84 12.45
CA SER A 335 3.28 7.10 11.45
C SER A 335 2.86 5.75 12.01
N LEU A 336 1.65 5.29 11.69
CA LEU A 336 1.10 4.01 12.11
C LEU A 336 0.29 3.39 10.97
N SER A 337 0.56 2.11 10.70
CA SER A 337 -0.19 1.31 9.73
C SER A 337 -0.78 0.07 10.40
N LEU A 338 -2.11 -0.05 10.34
CA LEU A 338 -2.86 -1.21 10.81
C LEU A 338 -3.56 -1.84 9.60
N GLY A 339 -3.33 -3.13 9.36
CA GLY A 339 -3.99 -3.87 8.29
C GLY A 339 -5.38 -4.38 8.72
N THR A 340 -5.52 -5.69 8.88
CA THR A 340 -6.77 -6.29 9.39
C THR A 340 -6.90 -6.04 10.88
N LEU A 341 -8.09 -5.63 11.35
CA LEU A 341 -8.36 -5.32 12.75
C LEU A 341 -9.85 -5.39 13.07
N SER A 342 -10.21 -5.94 14.23
CA SER A 342 -11.53 -5.75 14.84
C SER A 342 -11.34 -5.27 16.28
N VAL A 343 -11.86 -4.07 16.59
CA VAL A 343 -11.68 -3.43 17.90
C VAL A 343 -12.90 -2.60 18.29
N GLN A 344 -13.19 -2.51 19.58
CA GLN A 344 -14.24 -1.63 20.07
C GLN A 344 -13.75 -0.18 20.16
N SER A 345 -12.61 0.04 20.79
CA SER A 345 -12.01 1.38 20.96
C SER A 345 -10.55 1.37 20.52
N LEU A 346 -10.18 2.33 19.67
CA LEU A 346 -8.83 2.55 19.19
C LEU A 346 -8.33 3.90 19.69
N GLU A 347 -7.29 3.86 20.55
CA GLU A 347 -6.65 5.06 21.08
C GLU A 347 -5.34 5.34 20.34
N LEU A 348 -5.24 6.51 19.71
CA LEU A 348 -4.10 6.95 18.92
C LEU A 348 -3.30 8.04 19.66
N PRO A 349 -1.95 8.08 19.52
CA PRO A 349 -1.12 9.06 20.21
C PRO A 349 -1.25 10.46 19.60
N ARG A 350 -1.02 11.50 20.41
CA ARG A 350 -1.03 12.90 19.97
C ARG A 350 0.11 13.23 19.01
N SER A 351 1.20 12.48 19.09
CA SER A 351 2.38 12.61 18.21
C SER A 351 2.12 12.16 16.77
N LEU A 352 1.03 11.42 16.50
CA LEU A 352 0.75 10.81 15.21
C LEU A 352 0.47 11.86 14.13
N ARG A 353 1.16 11.72 12.97
CA ARG A 353 0.99 12.56 11.78
C ARG A 353 0.34 11.81 10.63
N GLN A 354 0.59 10.51 10.54
CA GLN A 354 0.08 9.65 9.47
C GLN A 354 -0.57 8.40 10.06
N PHE A 355 -1.81 8.14 9.66
CA PHE A 355 -2.54 6.96 10.08
C PHE A 355 -3.15 6.23 8.89
N TYR A 356 -2.78 4.95 8.77
CA TYR A 356 -3.26 4.05 7.73
C TYR A 356 -3.94 2.85 8.38
N CYS A 357 -5.17 2.53 7.99
CA CYS A 357 -5.90 1.36 8.45
C CYS A 357 -6.53 0.65 7.27
N GLY A 358 -6.27 -0.66 7.13
CA GLY A 358 -6.75 -1.47 6.01
C GLY A 358 -5.93 -1.36 4.72
N GLN A 359 -4.73 -0.78 4.75
CA GLN A 359 -3.94 -0.53 3.54
C GLN A 359 -3.53 -1.82 2.80
N SER A 360 -3.24 -2.90 3.51
CA SER A 360 -2.91 -4.21 2.91
C SER A 360 -4.07 -4.85 2.14
N LEU A 361 -5.29 -4.28 2.26
CA LEU A 361 -6.47 -4.72 1.52
C LEU A 361 -6.57 -4.06 0.14
N LEU A 362 -5.72 -3.07 -0.16
CA LEU A 362 -5.65 -2.47 -1.50
C LEU A 362 -5.14 -3.53 -2.49
N PRO A 363 -5.72 -3.60 -3.71
CA PRO A 363 -5.36 -4.63 -4.67
C PRO A 363 -3.91 -4.48 -5.10
N ILE A 364 -3.08 -5.43 -4.71
CA ILE A 364 -1.80 -5.70 -5.32
C ILE A 364 -2.05 -6.90 -6.24
N ASP A 365 -1.97 -6.66 -7.55
CA ASP A 365 -2.07 -7.63 -8.65
C ASP A 365 -3.14 -8.73 -8.57
N GLU A 366 -3.99 -8.73 -9.59
CA GLU A 366 -5.06 -9.66 -9.84
C GLU A 366 -4.57 -11.10 -10.06
N LYS A 367 -4.38 -11.87 -8.99
CA LYS A 367 -4.47 -13.32 -9.08
C LYS A 367 -5.82 -13.77 -8.55
N GLU A 368 -6.59 -14.40 -9.43
CA GLU A 368 -7.86 -15.04 -9.14
C GLU A 368 -7.78 -15.89 -7.87
N GLY A 369 -8.74 -15.74 -6.97
CA GLY A 369 -8.92 -16.62 -5.82
C GLY A 369 -8.67 -16.00 -4.44
N SER A 370 -8.57 -14.67 -4.28
CA SER A 370 -8.53 -14.09 -2.95
C SER A 370 -9.90 -14.16 -2.28
N GLU A 371 -9.97 -14.95 -1.20
CA GLU A 371 -11.08 -14.93 -0.25
C GLU A 371 -11.43 -13.47 0.12
N GLU A 372 -12.73 -13.17 0.25
CA GLU A 372 -13.20 -11.86 0.73
C GLU A 372 -12.52 -11.54 2.05
N ARG A 373 -11.59 -10.59 2.02
CA ARG A 373 -10.92 -10.12 3.24
C ARG A 373 -11.89 -9.22 4.00
N GLU A 374 -12.12 -9.54 5.26
CA GLU A 374 -12.95 -8.70 6.11
C GLU A 374 -12.30 -7.34 6.36
N LEU A 375 -13.10 -6.27 6.20
CA LEU A 375 -12.67 -4.91 6.49
C LEU A 375 -12.40 -4.74 8.00
N PRO A 376 -11.36 -3.99 8.40
CA PRO A 376 -11.20 -3.52 9.76
C PRO A 376 -12.49 -2.97 10.33
N SER A 377 -12.78 -3.29 11.59
CA SER A 377 -14.00 -2.86 12.26
C SER A 377 -13.69 -2.14 13.58
N ILE A 378 -14.19 -0.91 13.73
CA ILE A 378 -14.09 -0.11 14.96
C ILE A 378 -15.50 0.24 15.38
N THR A 379 -15.95 -0.33 16.52
CA THR A 379 -17.38 -0.36 16.82
C THR A 379 -17.86 0.69 17.82
N LYS A 380 -16.99 1.19 18.71
CA LYS A 380 -17.39 2.15 19.76
C LYS A 380 -16.73 3.51 19.61
N GLU A 381 -15.40 3.57 19.46
CA GLU A 381 -14.69 4.84 19.52
C GLU A 381 -13.41 4.85 18.67
N LEU A 382 -13.26 5.91 17.90
CA LEU A 382 -12.01 6.31 17.24
C LEU A 382 -11.84 7.81 17.40
N SER A 383 -10.88 8.22 18.22
CA SER A 383 -10.49 9.62 18.37
C SER A 383 -9.20 9.87 17.58
N LEU A 384 -9.28 10.74 16.57
CA LEU A 384 -8.13 11.13 15.76
C LEU A 384 -7.39 12.31 16.41
N PRO A 385 -6.06 12.29 16.50
CA PRO A 385 -5.29 13.37 17.11
C PRO A 385 -5.32 14.64 16.24
N GLU A 386 -5.35 15.80 16.89
CA GLU A 386 -5.40 17.12 16.23
C GLU A 386 -4.21 17.40 15.30
N GLY A 387 -3.06 16.78 15.57
CA GLY A 387 -1.85 16.92 14.75
C GLY A 387 -1.78 15.99 13.53
N LEU A 388 -2.82 15.20 13.27
CA LEU A 388 -2.84 14.27 12.13
C LEU A 388 -2.87 15.03 10.81
N GLU A 389 -1.96 14.66 9.90
CA GLU A 389 -1.83 15.30 8.58
C GLU A 389 -2.33 14.41 7.44
N GLU A 390 -2.21 13.10 7.57
CA GLU A 390 -2.67 12.14 6.57
C GLU A 390 -3.46 11.00 7.22
N LEU A 391 -4.65 10.74 6.68
CA LEU A 391 -5.54 9.66 7.10
C LEU A 391 -5.92 8.80 5.89
N ARG A 392 -5.65 7.48 5.98
CA ARG A 392 -6.24 6.48 5.07
C ARG A 392 -6.95 5.44 5.90
N LEU A 393 -8.25 5.42 5.81
CA LEU A 393 -9.09 4.54 6.61
C LEU A 393 -10.01 3.72 5.70
N LEU A 394 -9.67 2.43 5.54
CA LEU A 394 -10.50 1.43 4.89
C LEU A 394 -11.11 0.55 5.97
N ALA A 395 -12.28 0.92 6.50
CA ALA A 395 -12.85 0.28 7.68
C ALA A 395 -14.39 0.39 7.74
N LYS A 396 -14.96 -0.42 8.64
CA LYS A 396 -16.34 -0.24 9.14
C LYS A 396 -16.29 0.49 10.47
N LEU A 397 -16.87 1.68 10.54
CA LEU A 397 -16.91 2.51 11.74
C LEU A 397 -18.36 2.78 12.13
N SER A 398 -18.77 2.27 13.31
CA SER A 398 -20.13 2.45 13.82
C SER A 398 -20.32 3.76 14.59
N ALA A 399 -19.25 4.29 15.16
CA ALA A 399 -19.26 5.58 15.86
C ALA A 399 -19.09 6.76 14.88
N PRO A 400 -19.55 7.97 15.24
CA PRO A 400 -19.28 9.18 14.48
C PRO A 400 -17.77 9.47 14.41
N LEU A 401 -17.30 9.89 13.22
CA LEU A 401 -15.91 10.23 12.97
C LEU A 401 -15.75 11.74 12.83
N SER A 402 -14.96 12.36 13.72
CA SER A 402 -14.57 13.75 13.60
C SER A 402 -13.16 13.85 13.02
N LEU A 403 -13.04 14.49 11.86
CA LEU A 403 -11.77 14.73 11.18
C LEU A 403 -11.08 15.97 11.76
N PRO A 404 -9.82 15.84 12.24
CA PRO A 404 -9.11 16.94 12.89
C PRO A 404 -8.72 18.04 11.89
N ARG A 405 -8.46 19.24 12.43
CA ARG A 405 -8.14 20.43 11.64
C ARG A 405 -6.83 20.36 10.86
N GLY A 406 -5.87 19.54 11.29
CA GLY A 406 -4.53 19.44 10.71
C GLY A 406 -4.44 18.63 9.41
N LEU A 407 -5.51 17.94 9.02
CA LEU A 407 -5.50 17.02 7.88
C LEU A 407 -5.24 17.73 6.54
N ARG A 408 -4.29 17.17 5.79
CA ARG A 408 -3.91 17.58 4.43
C ARG A 408 -4.36 16.58 3.37
N ALA A 409 -4.51 15.32 3.77
CA ALA A 409 -4.99 14.26 2.88
C ALA A 409 -5.86 13.27 3.66
N VAL A 410 -7.00 12.90 3.07
CA VAL A 410 -7.95 11.95 3.65
C VAL A 410 -8.43 10.98 2.58
N THR A 411 -8.38 9.69 2.90
CA THR A 411 -9.02 8.65 2.10
C THR A 411 -9.92 7.82 3.03
N LEU A 412 -11.21 7.81 2.80
CA LEU A 412 -12.18 7.02 3.55
C LEU A 412 -12.83 6.01 2.62
N GLN A 413 -12.75 4.73 2.96
CA GLN A 413 -13.37 3.62 2.23
C GLN A 413 -14.03 2.67 3.23
N GLY A 414 -15.18 2.12 2.88
CA GLY A 414 -15.92 1.22 3.77
C GLY A 414 -17.25 1.81 4.26
N SER A 415 -17.63 1.55 5.50
CA SER A 415 -18.91 1.98 6.05
C SER A 415 -18.71 2.87 7.28
N TYR A 416 -19.33 4.03 7.27
CA TYR A 416 -19.23 5.04 8.32
C TYR A 416 -20.62 5.50 8.74
N SER A 417 -20.84 5.73 10.05
CA SER A 417 -22.08 6.34 10.54
C SER A 417 -22.17 7.80 10.08
N ASP A 418 -21.51 8.70 10.81
CA ASP A 418 -21.44 10.11 10.50
C ASP A 418 -19.99 10.55 10.40
N VAL A 419 -19.68 11.40 9.42
CA VAL A 419 -18.35 12.00 9.26
C VAL A 419 -18.49 13.51 9.28
N SER A 420 -17.71 14.14 10.15
CA SER A 420 -17.66 15.60 10.28
C SER A 420 -16.21 16.09 10.36
N PHE A 421 -16.01 17.37 10.09
CA PHE A 421 -14.72 18.04 10.27
C PHE A 421 -14.75 18.87 11.56
N ALA A 422 -13.60 19.02 12.19
CA ALA A 422 -13.46 19.90 13.34
C ALA A 422 -13.92 21.33 12.99
N PRO A 423 -14.63 22.03 13.88
CA PRO A 423 -15.20 23.36 13.60
C PRO A 423 -14.18 24.44 13.22
N THR A 424 -12.92 24.25 13.63
CA THR A 424 -11.82 25.21 13.39
C THR A 424 -10.94 24.85 12.20
N THR A 425 -11.39 23.95 11.33
CA THR A 425 -10.66 23.55 10.12
C THR A 425 -10.44 24.76 9.21
N GLN A 426 -9.18 24.98 8.78
CA GLN A 426 -8.81 26.07 7.85
C GLN A 426 -8.85 25.66 6.38
N LEU A 427 -9.54 24.56 6.07
CA LEU A 427 -9.71 24.07 4.71
C LEU A 427 -10.60 25.04 3.90
N ARG A 428 -10.03 25.63 2.84
CA ARG A 428 -10.78 26.47 1.90
C ARG A 428 -11.19 25.73 0.63
N SER A 429 -10.49 24.62 0.32
CA SER A 429 -10.77 23.79 -0.85
C SER A 429 -10.61 22.31 -0.50
N LEU A 430 -11.58 21.51 -0.94
CA LEU A 430 -11.45 20.04 -0.98
C LEU A 430 -11.05 19.64 -2.39
N ASP A 431 -9.97 18.86 -2.52
CA ASP A 431 -9.47 18.34 -3.80
C ASP A 431 -9.38 16.80 -3.78
N HIS A 432 -8.77 16.22 -4.80
CA HIS A 432 -8.60 14.77 -4.95
C HIS A 432 -7.82 14.07 -3.82
N ARG A 433 -7.14 14.83 -2.94
CA ARG A 433 -6.49 14.31 -1.72
C ARG A 433 -7.51 13.94 -0.63
N PHE A 434 -8.75 14.39 -0.79
CA PHE A 434 -9.89 14.04 0.03
C PHE A 434 -10.78 13.07 -0.75
N SER A 435 -10.42 11.80 -0.76
CA SER A 435 -11.16 10.78 -1.48
C SER A 435 -12.06 9.99 -0.53
N LEU A 436 -13.34 9.98 -0.83
CA LEU A 436 -14.34 9.13 -0.17
C LEU A 436 -14.62 7.85 -0.98
N LEU A 437 -13.75 7.53 -1.93
CA LEU A 437 -13.98 6.50 -2.92
C LEU A 437 -12.90 5.45 -2.94
N SER A 438 -13.30 4.25 -3.25
CA SER A 438 -12.39 3.21 -3.69
C SER A 438 -11.93 3.51 -5.12
N PRO A 439 -10.63 3.69 -5.40
CA PRO A 439 -10.11 3.62 -6.76
C PRO A 439 -10.13 2.19 -7.32
N ALA A 440 -10.62 1.21 -6.55
CA ALA A 440 -10.55 -0.18 -6.89
C ALA A 440 -11.56 -0.55 -7.98
N HIS A 441 -11.05 -1.11 -9.05
CA HIS A 441 -11.80 -1.71 -10.16
C HIS A 441 -12.61 -2.96 -9.79
N LYS A 442 -12.78 -3.28 -8.50
CA LYS A 442 -13.52 -4.48 -8.05
C LYS A 442 -14.62 -4.16 -7.05
N PRO A 443 -15.84 -4.67 -7.29
CA PRO A 443 -16.97 -4.55 -6.37
C PRO A 443 -16.82 -5.38 -5.08
N SER A 444 -15.74 -6.13 -4.89
CA SER A 444 -15.55 -7.08 -3.79
C SER A 444 -15.35 -6.45 -2.40
N TYR A 445 -15.01 -5.16 -2.31
CA TYR A 445 -14.79 -4.50 -1.01
C TYR A 445 -16.02 -3.80 -0.42
N GLY A 446 -17.19 -4.02 -1.01
CA GLY A 446 -18.39 -3.36 -0.56
C GLY A 446 -18.43 -1.87 -0.95
N ARG A 447 -19.64 -1.31 -1.02
CA ARG A 447 -19.86 0.11 -1.33
C ARG A 447 -19.48 0.93 -0.10
N ALA A 448 -18.74 2.01 -0.30
CA ALA A 448 -18.58 3.01 0.76
C ALA A 448 -19.98 3.55 1.12
N SER A 449 -20.31 3.50 2.39
CA SER A 449 -21.60 4.03 2.88
C SER A 449 -21.35 4.98 4.05
N PHE A 450 -22.07 6.11 4.03
CA PHE A 450 -21.98 7.12 5.07
C PHE A 450 -23.40 7.44 5.55
N GLY A 451 -23.58 7.63 6.84
CA GLY A 451 -24.78 8.25 7.39
C GLY A 451 -24.84 9.71 6.95
N THR A 452 -24.31 10.61 7.73
CA THR A 452 -24.19 12.04 7.41
C THR A 452 -22.73 12.41 7.13
N LEU A 453 -22.48 13.06 5.99
CA LEU A 453 -21.23 13.75 5.72
C LEU A 453 -21.44 15.26 5.91
N SER A 454 -20.77 15.84 6.92
CA SER A 454 -20.82 17.27 7.19
C SER A 454 -19.50 17.93 6.82
N LEU A 455 -19.50 18.81 5.81
CA LEU A 455 -18.32 19.56 5.41
C LEU A 455 -18.11 20.78 6.30
N PRO A 456 -16.84 21.21 6.51
CA PRO A 456 -16.52 22.26 7.48
C PRO A 456 -16.91 23.66 6.99
N GLU A 457 -17.33 24.51 7.89
CA GLU A 457 -17.43 25.94 7.62
C GLU A 457 -16.04 26.52 7.30
N GLY A 458 -16.00 27.53 6.43
CA GLY A 458 -14.77 28.05 5.85
C GLY A 458 -14.38 27.43 4.51
N LEU A 459 -14.98 26.28 4.12
CA LEU A 459 -14.76 25.69 2.82
C LEU A 459 -15.47 26.53 1.74
N GLU A 460 -14.70 27.03 0.78
CA GLU A 460 -15.19 27.91 -0.29
C GLU A 460 -15.35 27.14 -1.63
N ARG A 461 -14.64 26.02 -1.79
CA ARG A 461 -14.58 25.29 -3.06
C ARG A 461 -14.52 23.79 -2.89
N LEU A 462 -15.34 23.06 -3.64
CA LEU A 462 -15.15 21.66 -3.96
C LEU A 462 -14.42 21.60 -5.31
N ALA A 463 -13.13 21.25 -5.28
CA ALA A 463 -12.29 21.16 -6.47
C ALA A 463 -12.72 20.00 -7.37
N PRO A 464 -12.24 19.89 -8.61
CA PRO A 464 -12.65 18.84 -9.53
C PRO A 464 -12.47 17.44 -8.91
N TYR A 465 -13.54 16.62 -9.01
CA TYR A 465 -13.62 15.24 -8.51
C TYR A 465 -13.49 15.07 -6.98
N ALA A 466 -13.62 16.11 -6.18
CA ALA A 466 -13.40 16.08 -4.72
C ALA A 466 -14.21 15.02 -3.97
N LEU A 467 -15.49 14.89 -4.26
CA LEU A 467 -16.41 13.91 -3.65
C LEU A 467 -17.10 13.05 -4.73
N ALA A 468 -16.43 12.86 -5.86
CA ALA A 468 -16.97 12.05 -6.92
C ALA A 468 -17.16 10.59 -6.48
N ALA A 469 -18.34 10.03 -6.66
CA ALA A 469 -18.68 8.67 -6.22
C ALA A 469 -18.32 7.58 -7.23
N ALA A 470 -17.78 7.94 -8.39
CA ALA A 470 -17.26 7.01 -9.40
C ALA A 470 -16.15 7.66 -10.22
N VAL A 471 -15.17 6.88 -10.66
CA VAL A 471 -14.14 7.33 -11.60
C VAL A 471 -14.59 6.97 -13.03
N TRP A 472 -14.17 7.76 -14.02
CA TRP A 472 -14.53 7.58 -15.44
C TRP A 472 -14.28 6.18 -16.01
N HIS A 473 -13.45 5.36 -15.36
CA HIS A 473 -13.13 4.00 -15.79
C HIS A 473 -14.18 2.93 -15.42
N SER A 474 -15.22 3.31 -14.69
CA SER A 474 -16.33 2.39 -14.35
C SER A 474 -17.40 2.30 -15.46
N TYR A 475 -17.07 2.73 -16.67
CA TYR A 475 -17.94 2.52 -17.81
C TYR A 475 -17.91 1.05 -18.24
N THR A 476 -19.08 0.42 -18.32
CA THR A 476 -19.20 -0.88 -19.01
C THR A 476 -18.80 -0.73 -20.48
N ALA A 477 -18.47 -1.83 -21.13
CA ALA A 477 -18.18 -1.87 -22.57
C ALA A 477 -19.30 -1.25 -23.44
N SER A 478 -20.51 -1.06 -22.88
CA SER A 478 -21.64 -0.37 -23.50
C SER A 478 -21.66 1.15 -23.26
N GLY A 479 -20.68 1.72 -22.56
CA GLY A 479 -20.62 3.17 -22.27
C GLY A 479 -21.64 3.66 -21.23
N THR A 480 -22.31 2.76 -20.53
CA THR A 480 -23.30 3.11 -19.49
C THR A 480 -22.67 3.06 -18.11
N LEU A 481 -22.78 4.18 -17.39
CA LEU A 481 -22.46 4.24 -15.95
C LEU A 481 -23.37 3.26 -15.21
N GLN A 482 -22.78 2.40 -14.38
CA GLN A 482 -23.54 1.63 -13.40
C GLN A 482 -23.73 2.50 -12.15
N PRO A 483 -24.85 3.21 -11.99
CA PRO A 483 -25.08 4.12 -10.85
C PRO A 483 -25.12 3.40 -9.49
N GLU A 484 -25.16 2.08 -9.53
CA GLU A 484 -25.21 1.23 -8.34
C GLU A 484 -23.88 1.08 -7.60
N GLN A 485 -22.77 1.58 -8.17
CA GLN A 485 -21.42 1.41 -7.63
C GLN A 485 -20.90 2.64 -6.83
N GLY A 486 -21.70 3.69 -6.72
CA GLY A 486 -21.31 4.93 -6.04
C GLY A 486 -21.33 4.85 -4.51
N CYS A 487 -20.67 5.82 -3.88
CA CYS A 487 -20.74 6.05 -2.44
C CYS A 487 -22.21 6.38 -2.02
N ALA A 488 -22.75 5.61 -1.09
CA ALA A 488 -24.10 5.85 -0.56
C ALA A 488 -24.03 6.81 0.63
N LEU A 489 -24.75 7.94 0.53
CA LEU A 489 -24.92 8.92 1.61
C LEU A 489 -26.38 8.96 2.06
N GLN A 490 -26.61 8.99 3.37
CA GLN A 490 -27.95 9.30 3.89
C GLN A 490 -28.20 10.81 3.90
N ALA A 491 -27.19 11.60 4.24
CA ALA A 491 -27.26 13.05 4.20
C ALA A 491 -25.91 13.70 3.87
N LEU A 492 -25.95 14.82 3.13
CA LEU A 492 -24.79 15.68 2.86
C LEU A 492 -25.09 17.09 3.38
N ARG A 493 -24.28 17.58 4.28
CA ARG A 493 -24.34 18.95 4.79
C ARG A 493 -23.20 19.78 4.19
N LEU A 494 -23.57 20.75 3.36
CA LEU A 494 -22.66 21.67 2.71
C LEU A 494 -22.53 22.95 3.57
N PRO A 495 -21.34 23.54 3.70
CA PRO A 495 -21.14 24.74 4.51
C PRO A 495 -21.72 25.98 3.84
N SER A 496 -22.10 26.97 4.65
CA SER A 496 -22.65 28.26 4.17
C SER A 496 -21.63 29.09 3.39
N THR A 497 -20.34 28.81 3.59
CA THR A 497 -19.23 29.50 2.94
C THR A 497 -18.92 29.03 1.54
N LEU A 498 -19.55 27.91 1.08
CA LEU A 498 -19.25 27.31 -0.22
C LEU A 498 -19.66 28.22 -1.37
N ARG A 499 -18.72 28.50 -2.28
CA ARG A 499 -18.89 29.38 -3.45
C ARG A 499 -18.89 28.63 -4.77
N HIS A 500 -18.10 27.56 -4.86
CA HIS A 500 -17.91 26.82 -6.10
C HIS A 500 -17.95 25.31 -5.89
N ILE A 501 -18.71 24.62 -6.72
CA ILE A 501 -18.66 23.18 -6.90
C ILE A 501 -18.13 22.94 -8.30
N ASP A 502 -16.87 22.52 -8.41
CA ASP A 502 -16.18 22.41 -9.68
C ASP A 502 -16.58 21.15 -10.49
N ARG A 503 -15.88 20.95 -11.62
CA ARG A 503 -16.12 19.84 -12.54
C ARG A 503 -16.18 18.50 -11.81
N ALA A 504 -17.26 17.75 -12.00
CA ALA A 504 -17.47 16.39 -11.48
C ALA A 504 -17.26 16.24 -9.97
N ALA A 505 -17.33 17.32 -9.17
CA ALA A 505 -17.00 17.28 -7.75
C ALA A 505 -17.94 16.38 -6.92
N LEU A 506 -19.20 16.22 -7.33
CA LEU A 506 -20.21 15.35 -6.73
C LEU A 506 -20.74 14.31 -7.76
N PHE A 507 -19.89 13.89 -8.68
CA PHE A 507 -20.23 12.97 -9.76
C PHE A 507 -20.73 11.63 -9.22
N ALA A 508 -21.87 11.14 -9.74
CA ALA A 508 -22.53 9.88 -9.37
C ALA A 508 -22.88 9.74 -7.87
N LEU A 509 -23.08 10.87 -7.18
CA LEU A 509 -23.43 10.90 -5.75
C LEU A 509 -24.70 10.09 -5.48
N GLN A 510 -24.61 9.05 -4.64
CA GLN A 510 -25.74 8.21 -4.24
C GLN A 510 -26.43 8.77 -2.97
N LEU A 511 -26.95 9.98 -3.05
CA LEU A 511 -27.76 10.62 -2.02
C LEU A 511 -29.25 10.48 -2.40
N LYS A 512 -30.00 9.70 -1.62
CA LYS A 512 -31.42 9.56 -1.85
C LYS A 512 -32.18 10.69 -1.15
N GLY A 513 -32.96 11.45 -1.93
CA GLY A 513 -33.83 12.50 -1.38
C GLY A 513 -33.43 13.90 -1.84
N ARG A 514 -33.58 14.86 -0.94
CA ARG A 514 -33.40 16.29 -1.23
C ARG A 514 -31.96 16.72 -1.00
N LEU A 515 -31.38 17.46 -1.95
CA LEU A 515 -30.12 18.19 -1.80
C LEU A 515 -30.39 19.71 -1.81
N THR A 516 -30.02 20.40 -0.75
CA THR A 516 -30.09 21.87 -0.69
C THR A 516 -28.68 22.41 -0.82
N LEU A 517 -28.44 23.22 -1.86
CA LEU A 517 -27.17 23.91 -2.04
C LEU A 517 -27.19 25.21 -1.21
N PRO A 518 -26.07 25.57 -0.58
CA PRO A 518 -26.03 26.71 0.36
C PRO A 518 -26.19 28.05 -0.36
N GLU A 519 -26.79 29.00 0.34
CA GLU A 519 -26.79 30.40 -0.10
C GLU A 519 -25.35 30.92 -0.17
N GLY A 520 -25.05 31.68 -1.20
CA GLY A 520 -23.68 32.11 -1.50
C GLY A 520 -22.95 31.25 -2.53
N LEU A 521 -23.48 30.08 -2.92
CA LEU A 521 -22.93 29.32 -4.03
C LEU A 521 -23.13 30.08 -5.35
N LEU A 522 -22.03 30.26 -6.10
CA LEU A 522 -22.01 31.04 -7.34
C LEU A 522 -22.04 30.18 -8.60
N SER A 523 -21.43 28.99 -8.55
CA SER A 523 -21.33 28.13 -9.74
C SER A 523 -21.40 26.64 -9.44
N LEU A 524 -22.06 25.91 -10.34
CA LEU A 524 -21.94 24.48 -10.54
C LEU A 524 -21.10 24.26 -11.80
N GLY A 525 -19.98 23.56 -11.66
CA GLY A 525 -19.09 23.21 -12.77
C GLY A 525 -19.65 22.13 -13.70
N ASP A 526 -18.91 21.82 -14.75
CA ASP A 526 -19.28 20.77 -15.69
C ASP A 526 -19.41 19.42 -14.98
N GLN A 527 -20.50 18.70 -15.25
CA GLN A 527 -20.78 17.39 -14.68
C GLN A 527 -20.78 17.34 -13.13
N ALA A 528 -20.91 18.47 -12.45
CA ALA A 528 -20.76 18.58 -10.99
C ALA A 528 -21.61 17.56 -10.21
N LEU A 529 -22.82 17.30 -10.62
CA LEU A 529 -23.79 16.33 -10.05
C LEU A 529 -24.25 15.29 -11.08
N TYR A 530 -23.47 15.04 -12.12
CA TYR A 530 -23.82 14.06 -13.15
C TYR A 530 -24.16 12.70 -12.55
N ALA A 531 -25.29 12.10 -12.97
CA ALA A 531 -25.80 10.80 -12.48
C ALA A 531 -26.03 10.72 -10.95
N ALA A 532 -26.22 11.83 -10.26
CA ALA A 532 -26.60 11.84 -8.85
C ALA A 532 -28.00 11.25 -8.63
N ALA A 533 -28.19 10.49 -7.53
CA ALA A 533 -29.44 9.81 -7.21
C ALA A 533 -30.44 10.67 -6.41
N ILE A 534 -30.31 12.01 -6.48
CA ILE A 534 -31.20 12.96 -5.81
C ILE A 534 -32.59 12.98 -6.45
N THR A 535 -33.62 13.18 -5.63
CA THR A 535 -35.01 13.35 -6.09
C THR A 535 -35.42 14.82 -6.19
N GLU A 536 -34.87 15.67 -5.36
CA GLU A 536 -35.12 17.11 -5.34
C GLU A 536 -33.82 17.88 -5.11
N ILE A 537 -33.64 19.01 -5.79
CA ILE A 537 -32.55 19.93 -5.56
C ILE A 537 -33.05 21.36 -5.37
N THR A 538 -32.48 22.07 -4.38
CA THR A 538 -32.67 23.51 -4.21
C THR A 538 -31.39 24.23 -4.60
N LEU A 539 -31.48 25.08 -5.61
CA LEU A 539 -30.44 25.96 -6.13
C LEU A 539 -30.58 27.34 -5.47
N PRO A 540 -29.51 27.92 -4.89
CA PRO A 540 -29.60 29.16 -4.12
C PRO A 540 -29.86 30.39 -4.98
N SER A 541 -30.25 31.47 -4.31
CA SER A 541 -30.53 32.75 -4.96
C SER A 541 -29.31 33.41 -5.61
N THR A 542 -28.12 33.05 -5.16
CA THR A 542 -26.84 33.58 -5.61
C THR A 542 -26.23 32.84 -6.80
N LEU A 543 -26.83 31.73 -7.24
CA LEU A 543 -26.28 30.90 -8.31
C LEU A 543 -26.29 31.66 -9.65
N GLN A 544 -25.12 31.75 -10.31
CA GLN A 544 -24.92 32.47 -11.57
C GLN A 544 -24.78 31.55 -12.79
N SER A 545 -24.23 30.34 -12.60
CA SER A 545 -23.96 29.42 -13.70
C SER A 545 -24.15 27.95 -13.33
N ILE A 546 -24.61 27.18 -14.30
CA ILE A 546 -24.74 25.72 -14.27
C ILE A 546 -23.98 25.21 -15.48
N GLY A 547 -22.89 24.49 -15.24
CA GLY A 547 -21.97 23.99 -16.27
C GLY A 547 -22.55 22.93 -17.20
N GLN A 548 -21.75 22.53 -18.16
CA GLN A 548 -22.12 21.49 -19.12
C GLN A 548 -22.42 20.18 -18.41
N GLN A 549 -23.60 19.58 -18.70
CA GLN A 549 -24.03 18.31 -18.12
C GLN A 549 -24.04 18.27 -16.58
N ALA A 550 -24.11 19.43 -15.90
CA ALA A 550 -23.94 19.51 -14.45
C ALA A 550 -24.92 18.62 -13.65
N LEU A 551 -26.15 18.49 -14.10
CA LEU A 551 -27.21 17.65 -13.51
C LEU A 551 -27.74 16.63 -14.54
N ALA A 552 -26.95 16.31 -15.56
CA ALA A 552 -27.35 15.29 -16.54
C ALA A 552 -27.38 13.89 -15.92
N GLN A 553 -28.18 13.00 -16.47
CA GLN A 553 -28.37 11.61 -16.02
C GLN A 553 -28.90 11.45 -14.58
N CYS A 554 -29.37 12.50 -13.92
CA CYS A 554 -30.02 12.42 -12.61
C CYS A 554 -31.44 11.82 -12.79
N LYS A 555 -31.52 10.49 -12.97
CA LYS A 555 -32.76 9.77 -13.35
C LYS A 555 -33.87 9.92 -12.32
N ALA A 556 -33.57 10.04 -11.05
CA ALA A 556 -34.54 10.17 -9.97
C ALA A 556 -34.99 11.62 -9.71
N LEU A 557 -34.39 12.62 -10.35
CA LEU A 557 -34.64 14.03 -10.07
C LEU A 557 -36.03 14.43 -10.64
N GLU A 558 -36.95 14.77 -9.76
CA GLU A 558 -38.34 15.15 -10.10
C GLU A 558 -38.59 16.65 -9.94
N LEU A 559 -37.92 17.28 -8.96
CA LEU A 559 -38.18 18.67 -8.60
C LEU A 559 -36.87 19.47 -8.49
N VAL A 560 -36.81 20.58 -9.21
CA VAL A 560 -35.76 21.60 -9.06
C VAL A 560 -36.39 22.88 -8.53
N ARG A 561 -35.89 23.40 -7.42
CA ARG A 561 -36.22 24.74 -6.89
C ARG A 561 -35.04 25.66 -7.19
N CYS A 562 -35.24 26.66 -8.01
CA CYS A 562 -34.22 27.67 -8.26
C CYS A 562 -34.65 29.01 -7.65
N LEU A 563 -33.89 29.49 -6.67
CA LEU A 563 -34.21 30.70 -5.91
C LEU A 563 -33.64 31.96 -6.55
N ALA A 564 -32.87 31.84 -7.64
CA ALA A 564 -32.28 32.97 -8.34
C ALA A 564 -33.31 33.78 -9.10
N LYS A 565 -33.37 35.10 -8.89
CA LYS A 565 -34.25 35.99 -9.64
C LYS A 565 -33.83 36.16 -11.10
N THR A 566 -32.52 36.12 -11.36
CA THR A 566 -31.97 36.06 -12.72
C THR A 566 -31.64 34.62 -13.02
N PRO A 567 -32.16 34.01 -14.10
CA PRO A 567 -31.87 32.63 -14.46
C PRO A 567 -30.35 32.41 -14.58
N PRO A 568 -29.77 31.42 -13.87
CA PRO A 568 -28.36 31.06 -14.06
C PRO A 568 -28.12 30.67 -15.52
N SER A 569 -26.93 31.00 -16.03
CA SER A 569 -26.51 30.56 -17.37
C SER A 569 -26.40 29.03 -17.43
N LEU A 570 -26.89 28.43 -18.53
CA LEU A 570 -26.86 26.99 -18.74
C LEU A 570 -25.72 26.59 -19.70
N GLY A 571 -24.89 25.68 -19.25
CA GLY A 571 -24.00 24.92 -20.12
C GLY A 571 -24.74 23.91 -20.99
N ALA A 572 -24.10 23.38 -22.03
CA ALA A 572 -24.69 22.41 -22.92
C ALA A 572 -25.21 21.17 -22.17
N ALA A 573 -26.44 20.74 -22.45
CA ALA A 573 -27.03 19.54 -21.85
C ALA A 573 -27.05 19.53 -20.29
N ALA A 574 -27.17 20.69 -19.64
CA ALA A 574 -27.04 20.85 -18.17
C ALA A 574 -27.92 19.87 -17.37
N PHE A 575 -29.15 19.58 -17.84
CA PHE A 575 -30.12 18.65 -17.23
C PHE A 575 -30.47 17.47 -18.16
N PHE A 576 -29.57 17.10 -19.08
CA PHE A 576 -29.87 16.11 -20.12
C PHE A 576 -30.20 14.72 -19.55
N ARG A 577 -31.24 14.09 -20.13
CA ARG A 577 -31.60 12.68 -19.93
C ARG A 577 -31.59 11.95 -21.28
N PRO A 578 -31.32 10.64 -21.35
CA PRO A 578 -31.08 9.92 -22.61
C PRO A 578 -32.32 9.81 -23.52
N THR A 579 -33.52 9.86 -22.96
CA THR A 579 -34.76 9.75 -23.71
C THR A 579 -35.49 11.09 -23.69
N GLN A 580 -35.94 11.57 -24.85
CA GLN A 580 -36.68 12.83 -24.97
C GLN A 580 -38.00 12.85 -24.18
N SER A 581 -38.51 11.70 -23.77
CA SER A 581 -39.69 11.54 -22.91
C SER A 581 -39.41 11.77 -21.43
N GLU A 582 -38.12 11.90 -21.01
CA GLU A 582 -37.71 11.99 -19.60
C GLU A 582 -37.31 13.43 -19.21
N ARG A 583 -38.19 14.40 -19.45
CA ARG A 583 -38.03 15.72 -18.82
C ARG A 583 -38.19 15.61 -17.31
N ILE A 584 -37.52 16.50 -16.59
CA ILE A 584 -37.73 16.67 -15.14
C ILE A 584 -39.18 17.18 -14.94
N ALA A 585 -39.88 16.62 -13.93
CA ALA A 585 -41.31 16.91 -13.78
C ALA A 585 -41.54 18.42 -13.56
N ARG A 586 -40.80 19.07 -12.67
CA ARG A 586 -41.11 20.43 -12.25
C ARG A 586 -39.90 21.31 -11.93
N LEU A 587 -39.94 22.54 -12.40
CA LEU A 587 -39.04 23.63 -11.96
C LEU A 587 -39.87 24.69 -11.23
N LEU A 588 -39.47 25.06 -10.02
CA LEU A 588 -40.04 26.15 -9.26
C LEU A 588 -39.05 27.34 -9.27
N VAL A 589 -39.54 28.51 -9.64
CA VAL A 589 -38.78 29.75 -9.79
C VAL A 589 -39.39 30.88 -8.99
N PRO A 590 -38.68 31.98 -8.67
CA PRO A 590 -39.23 33.11 -7.95
C PRO A 590 -40.41 33.76 -8.69
N GLN A 591 -41.31 34.37 -7.95
CA GLN A 591 -42.46 35.10 -8.51
C GLN A 591 -42.02 36.13 -9.55
N GLY A 592 -42.77 36.17 -10.68
CA GLY A 592 -42.53 37.09 -11.80
C GLY A 592 -41.33 36.70 -12.71
N THR A 593 -40.68 35.55 -12.47
CA THR A 593 -39.49 35.19 -13.26
C THR A 593 -39.70 34.07 -14.27
N LYS A 594 -40.88 33.42 -14.29
CA LYS A 594 -41.21 32.28 -15.16
C LYS A 594 -40.86 32.53 -16.63
N GLN A 595 -41.19 33.72 -17.15
CA GLN A 595 -40.90 34.07 -18.54
C GLN A 595 -39.39 34.14 -18.81
N ALA A 596 -38.60 34.73 -17.89
CA ALA A 596 -37.16 34.81 -18.01
C ALA A 596 -36.49 33.43 -18.04
N TYR A 597 -36.92 32.49 -17.19
CA TYR A 597 -36.44 31.11 -17.19
C TYR A 597 -36.80 30.36 -18.48
N THR A 598 -38.00 30.59 -19.03
CA THR A 598 -38.40 30.02 -20.30
C THR A 598 -37.51 30.52 -21.45
N GLN A 599 -37.26 31.84 -21.50
CA GLN A 599 -36.36 32.46 -22.48
C GLN A 599 -34.92 32.03 -22.35
N ALA A 600 -34.46 31.74 -21.13
CA ALA A 600 -33.11 31.22 -20.84
C ALA A 600 -32.95 29.72 -21.21
N GLY A 601 -33.95 29.08 -21.81
CA GLY A 601 -33.86 27.71 -22.34
C GLY A 601 -34.20 26.61 -21.35
N TYR A 602 -34.63 26.90 -20.11
CA TYR A 602 -35.02 25.88 -19.12
C TYR A 602 -36.22 25.03 -19.55
N GLY A 603 -37.13 25.58 -20.36
CA GLY A 603 -38.31 24.85 -20.88
C GLY A 603 -37.96 23.59 -21.67
N SER A 604 -36.78 23.44 -22.21
CA SER A 604 -36.35 22.22 -22.90
C SER A 604 -36.09 21.03 -21.96
N TYR A 605 -35.86 21.29 -20.67
CA TYR A 605 -35.51 20.27 -19.67
C TYR A 605 -36.64 19.91 -18.69
N PHE A 606 -37.70 20.75 -18.60
CA PHE A 606 -38.76 20.59 -17.61
C PHE A 606 -40.11 20.46 -18.27
N PHE A 607 -41.02 19.62 -17.73
CA PHE A 607 -42.39 19.54 -18.17
C PHE A 607 -43.19 20.78 -17.76
N GLN A 608 -42.92 21.27 -16.55
CA GLN A 608 -43.65 22.38 -15.98
C GLN A 608 -42.70 23.36 -15.27
N ILE A 609 -42.87 24.64 -15.51
CA ILE A 609 -42.23 25.74 -14.79
C ILE A 609 -43.29 26.51 -14.05
N ASP A 610 -43.22 26.55 -12.72
CA ASP A 610 -44.13 27.28 -11.85
C ASP A 610 -43.39 28.27 -10.99
N GLU A 611 -44.11 29.25 -10.50
CA GLU A 611 -43.56 30.22 -9.56
C GLU A 611 -43.73 29.72 -8.13
N LEU A 612 -42.76 30.05 -7.30
CA LEU A 612 -42.82 29.78 -5.88
C LEU A 612 -43.98 30.57 -5.24
N PRO A 613 -44.68 29.99 -4.24
CA PRO A 613 -45.76 30.65 -3.54
C PRO A 613 -45.34 31.89 -2.78
#